data_8bd342bbc29002c2b76fd0ba6a198117
#
_entry.id   8bd342bbc29002c2b76fd0ba6a198117
#
_cell.length_a   1.000
_cell.length_b   1.000
_cell.length_c   1.000
_cell.angle_alpha   90.00
_cell.angle_beta   90.00
_cell.angle_gamma   90.00
#
_symmetry.space_group_name_H-M   'P 1'
#
loop_
_entity.id
_entity.type
_entity.pdbx_description
1 polymer ?
#
loop_
_entity_poly.entity_id
_entity_poly.type
_entity_poly.pdbx_seq_one_letter_code
_entity_poly.pdbx_strand_id
1 'polypeptide(L)'
;MNAIHFLKPELLWLLPSALLPFISYGVKQFGFPGLEDWPKDIISSCLRWGVRALAALTLAVLIIAAAAPFTEGGTVTKVGEGAEIVVVLDRSGSMSEPLQNFDQSVNAKPISKIEASRKVLLKFMDERPADTFGVVAFNAAPIRVAPLSADRELAKAAMLSAEANSSGFTALNRALAMGLDY
;
A
#
# COMPACT_ATOMS: atom_id res chain seq x y z
N MET A 1 15.31 -15.15 4.08
CA MET A 1 15.49 -14.74 2.68
C MET A 1 14.10 -14.61 2.10
N ASN A 2 13.65 -13.38 1.85
CA ASN A 2 12.30 -13.14 1.31
C ASN A 2 12.30 -13.57 -0.16
N ALA A 3 11.45 -14.52 -0.52
CA ALA A 3 11.29 -14.95 -1.90
C ALA A 3 10.62 -13.80 -2.70
N ILE A 4 11.16 -13.52 -3.89
CA ILE A 4 10.54 -12.59 -4.83
C ILE A 4 9.47 -13.37 -5.59
N HIS A 5 8.23 -12.94 -5.49
CA HIS A 5 7.10 -13.46 -6.23
C HIS A 5 6.76 -12.53 -7.40
N PHE A 6 6.19 -13.08 -8.46
CA PHE A 6 5.73 -12.30 -9.61
C PHE A 6 4.22 -12.39 -9.72
N LEU A 7 3.57 -11.24 -9.87
CA LEU A 7 2.11 -11.19 -10.02
C LEU A 7 1.64 -11.83 -11.34
N LYS A 8 2.48 -11.70 -12.41
CA LYS A 8 2.22 -12.25 -13.74
C LYS A 8 3.45 -12.99 -14.27
N PRO A 9 3.76 -14.20 -13.77
CA PRO A 9 4.95 -14.95 -14.18
C PRO A 9 4.93 -15.33 -15.66
N GLU A 10 3.77 -15.37 -16.28
CA GLU A 10 3.57 -15.67 -17.72
C GLU A 10 4.33 -14.69 -18.62
N LEU A 11 4.48 -13.43 -18.19
CA LEU A 11 5.20 -12.41 -18.97
C LEU A 11 6.71 -12.67 -19.05
N LEU A 12 7.27 -13.46 -18.16
CA LEU A 12 8.68 -13.84 -18.22
C LEU A 12 9.00 -14.71 -19.44
N TRP A 13 8.01 -15.40 -20.02
CA TRP A 13 8.18 -16.12 -21.28
C TRP A 13 8.50 -15.21 -22.48
N LEU A 14 8.28 -13.90 -22.35
CA LEU A 14 8.67 -12.91 -23.35
C LEU A 14 10.14 -12.49 -23.25
N LEU A 15 10.88 -12.90 -22.21
CA LEU A 15 12.30 -12.55 -22.06
C LEU A 15 13.17 -12.88 -23.30
N PRO A 16 12.98 -13.99 -24.02
CA PRO A 16 13.72 -14.23 -25.25
C PRO A 16 13.54 -13.16 -26.32
N SER A 17 12.39 -12.45 -26.33
CA SER A 17 12.15 -11.35 -27.27
C SER A 17 13.07 -10.14 -27.01
N ALA A 18 13.65 -10.00 -25.84
CA ALA A 18 14.65 -8.97 -25.55
C ALA A 18 15.93 -9.14 -26.39
N LEU A 19 16.15 -10.29 -27.03
CA LEU A 19 17.25 -10.52 -27.96
C LEU A 19 16.96 -10.05 -29.39
N LEU A 20 15.74 -9.64 -29.69
CA LEU A 20 15.36 -9.15 -31.03
C LEU A 20 16.27 -8.04 -31.60
N PRO A 21 16.79 -7.08 -30.80
CA PRO A 21 17.71 -6.06 -31.33
C PRO A 21 19.02 -6.63 -31.90
N PHE A 22 19.40 -7.85 -31.50
CA PHE A 22 20.59 -8.53 -32.03
C PHE A 22 20.32 -9.27 -33.35
N ILE A 23 19.06 -9.56 -33.64
CA ILE A 23 18.68 -10.17 -34.90
C ILE A 23 18.79 -9.08 -35.97
N SER A 24 19.87 -9.13 -36.75
CA SER A 24 20.03 -8.23 -37.88
C SER A 24 19.04 -8.60 -38.96
N TYR A 25 17.89 -7.92 -39.01
CA TYR A 25 17.12 -7.87 -40.24
C TYR A 25 18.02 -7.20 -41.25
N GLY A 26 18.45 -7.96 -42.25
CA GLY A 26 19.26 -7.44 -43.34
C GLY A 26 18.46 -6.35 -44.08
N VAL A 27 18.63 -5.11 -43.59
CA VAL A 27 18.30 -3.96 -44.41
C VAL A 27 19.18 -4.12 -45.65
N LYS A 28 18.57 -4.38 -46.83
CA LYS A 28 19.29 -4.38 -48.10
C LYS A 28 20.09 -3.07 -48.14
N GLN A 29 21.39 -3.21 -47.93
CA GLN A 29 22.29 -2.07 -48.13
C GLN A 29 22.10 -1.70 -49.59
N PHE A 30 21.45 -0.57 -49.83
CA PHE A 30 21.49 0.06 -51.17
C PHE A 30 22.98 0.39 -51.35
N GLY A 31 23.65 -0.46 -52.13
CA GLY A 31 25.05 -0.24 -52.50
C GLY A 31 25.11 1.04 -53.34
N PHE A 32 25.55 2.12 -52.71
CA PHE A 32 25.96 3.29 -53.48
C PHE A 32 27.32 2.96 -54.11
N PRO A 33 27.43 3.03 -55.43
CA PRO A 33 28.70 2.82 -56.11
C PRO A 33 29.73 3.84 -55.58
N GLY A 34 30.85 3.38 -55.04
CA GLY A 34 31.91 4.22 -54.49
C GLY A 34 32.10 4.23 -52.97
N LEU A 35 31.26 3.50 -52.19
CA LEU A 35 31.40 3.35 -50.74
C LEU A 35 32.12 2.06 -50.35
N GLU A 36 32.57 1.27 -51.30
CA GLU A 36 33.20 -0.04 -51.04
C GLU A 36 34.59 0.07 -50.35
N ASP A 37 35.28 1.20 -50.49
CA ASP A 37 36.63 1.45 -50.00
C ASP A 37 36.69 2.20 -48.67
N TRP A 38 35.56 2.44 -47.98
CA TRP A 38 35.60 3.13 -46.69
C TRP A 38 36.14 2.19 -45.59
N PRO A 39 37.12 2.65 -44.81
CA PRO A 39 37.67 1.85 -43.74
C PRO A 39 36.56 1.52 -42.73
N LYS A 40 36.48 0.23 -42.35
CA LYS A 40 35.56 -0.23 -41.32
C LYS A 40 35.92 0.44 -40.00
N ASP A 41 35.14 1.42 -39.57
CA ASP A 41 35.36 2.15 -38.33
C ASP A 41 34.98 1.27 -37.14
N ILE A 42 35.97 0.98 -36.31
CA ILE A 42 35.80 0.19 -35.05
C ILE A 42 34.84 0.92 -34.12
N ILE A 43 34.91 2.25 -34.07
CA ILE A 43 34.08 3.09 -33.19
C ILE A 43 32.59 2.93 -33.55
N SER A 44 32.27 3.01 -34.84
CA SER A 44 30.89 2.81 -35.33
C SER A 44 30.37 1.40 -35.07
N SER A 45 31.23 0.41 -35.11
CA SER A 45 30.87 -0.97 -34.74
C SER A 45 30.60 -1.12 -33.25
N CYS A 46 31.45 -0.57 -32.39
CA CYS A 46 31.26 -0.56 -30.94
C CYS A 46 29.98 0.19 -30.57
N LEU A 47 29.73 1.36 -31.17
CA LEU A 47 28.51 2.14 -30.91
C LEU A 47 27.26 1.37 -31.30
N ARG A 48 27.26 0.70 -32.45
CA ARG A 48 26.14 -0.12 -32.93
C ARG A 48 25.83 -1.27 -31.99
N TRP A 49 26.87 -1.96 -31.48
CA TRP A 49 26.70 -3.01 -30.50
C TRP A 49 26.21 -2.46 -29.16
N GLY A 50 26.72 -1.31 -28.74
CA GLY A 50 26.29 -0.63 -27.53
C GLY A 50 24.81 -0.25 -27.57
N VAL A 51 24.34 0.32 -28.68
CA VAL A 51 22.91 0.68 -28.85
C VAL A 51 22.02 -0.57 -28.83
N ARG A 52 22.45 -1.67 -29.48
CA ARG A 52 21.71 -2.94 -29.47
C ARG A 52 21.63 -3.54 -28.05
N ALA A 53 22.76 -3.52 -27.33
CA ALA A 53 22.80 -3.99 -25.96
C ALA A 53 21.89 -3.16 -25.05
N LEU A 54 21.89 -1.83 -25.21
CA LEU A 54 21.02 -0.94 -24.45
C LEU A 54 19.54 -1.21 -24.76
N ALA A 55 19.19 -1.39 -26.03
CA ALA A 55 17.82 -1.71 -26.42
C ALA A 55 17.35 -3.06 -25.87
N ALA A 56 18.22 -4.08 -25.91
CA ALA A 56 17.93 -5.39 -25.33
C ALA A 56 17.73 -5.30 -23.81
N LEU A 57 18.60 -4.57 -23.10
CA LEU A 57 18.50 -4.34 -21.68
C LEU A 57 17.19 -3.62 -21.31
N THR A 58 16.83 -2.58 -22.05
CA THR A 58 15.59 -1.83 -21.85
C THR A 58 14.37 -2.74 -22.00
N LEU A 59 14.33 -3.58 -23.05
CA LEU A 59 13.26 -4.54 -23.25
C LEU A 59 13.18 -5.57 -22.11
N ALA A 60 14.32 -6.10 -21.65
CA ALA A 60 14.35 -7.04 -20.55
C ALA A 60 13.83 -6.41 -19.26
N VAL A 61 14.25 -5.19 -18.94
CA VAL A 61 13.79 -4.46 -17.74
C VAL A 61 12.29 -4.17 -17.84
N LEU A 62 11.77 -3.79 -18.99
CA LEU A 62 10.33 -3.58 -19.20
C LEU A 62 9.52 -4.85 -18.99
N ILE A 63 9.99 -6.00 -19.49
CA ILE A 63 9.32 -7.29 -19.30
C ILE A 63 9.31 -7.67 -17.82
N ILE A 64 10.44 -7.50 -17.12
CA ILE A 64 10.51 -7.78 -15.68
C ILE A 64 9.60 -6.83 -14.89
N ALA A 65 9.59 -5.54 -15.23
CA ALA A 65 8.70 -4.57 -14.60
C ALA A 65 7.22 -4.90 -14.83
N ALA A 66 6.86 -5.32 -16.05
CA ALA A 66 5.50 -5.75 -16.38
C ALA A 66 5.08 -7.04 -15.66
N ALA A 67 6.04 -7.92 -15.34
CA ALA A 67 5.79 -9.11 -14.51
C ALA A 67 5.46 -8.76 -13.04
N ALA A 68 5.60 -7.47 -12.66
CA ALA A 68 5.29 -6.92 -11.34
C ALA A 68 5.90 -7.77 -10.21
N PRO A 69 7.23 -7.73 -10.02
CA PRO A 69 7.86 -8.40 -8.90
C PRO A 69 7.39 -7.78 -7.59
N PHE A 70 6.98 -8.62 -6.64
CA PHE A 70 6.63 -8.19 -5.31
C PHE A 70 7.28 -9.12 -4.27
N THR A 71 7.56 -8.57 -3.12
CA THR A 71 7.93 -9.35 -1.94
C THR A 71 6.71 -9.38 -1.03
N GLU A 72 6.27 -10.54 -0.62
CA GLU A 72 5.31 -10.61 0.47
C GLU A 72 5.97 -9.96 1.68
N GLY A 73 5.49 -8.78 2.03
CA GLY A 73 5.78 -8.20 3.32
C GLY A 73 5.27 -9.18 4.33
N GLY A 74 6.17 -9.85 5.05
CA GLY A 74 5.75 -10.72 6.13
C GLY A 74 4.87 -9.89 7.05
N THR A 75 3.61 -10.27 7.19
CA THR A 75 2.80 -9.84 8.31
C THR A 75 3.57 -10.28 9.53
N VAL A 76 4.29 -9.35 10.15
CA VAL A 76 4.83 -9.58 11.47
C VAL A 76 3.62 -9.64 12.37
N THR A 77 3.00 -10.80 12.45
CA THR A 77 2.06 -11.10 13.51
C THR A 77 2.90 -11.21 14.76
N LYS A 78 3.21 -10.07 15.34
CA LYS A 78 3.71 -10.04 16.69
C LYS A 78 2.51 -10.50 17.53
N VAL A 79 2.48 -11.77 17.88
CA VAL A 79 1.48 -12.31 18.80
C VAL A 79 1.68 -11.51 20.07
N GLY A 80 0.75 -10.60 20.36
CA GLY A 80 0.75 -9.89 21.61
C GLY A 80 0.52 -10.93 22.73
N GLU A 81 1.29 -10.86 23.79
CA GLU A 81 1.06 -11.69 24.97
C GLU A 81 -0.19 -11.25 25.75
N GLY A 82 -0.85 -10.18 25.29
CA GLY A 82 -2.01 -9.55 25.90
C GLY A 82 -3.35 -9.94 25.28
N ALA A 83 -4.38 -9.16 25.56
CA ALA A 83 -5.72 -9.35 25.03
C ALA A 83 -5.84 -8.86 23.58
N GLU A 84 -6.71 -9.50 22.82
CA GLU A 84 -7.16 -9.05 21.51
C GLU A 84 -8.37 -8.13 21.67
N ILE A 85 -8.20 -6.86 21.32
CA ILE A 85 -9.21 -5.82 21.56
C ILE A 85 -9.62 -5.21 20.22
N VAL A 86 -10.91 -5.33 19.89
CA VAL A 86 -11.49 -4.67 18.74
C VAL A 86 -12.27 -3.45 19.19
N VAL A 87 -11.82 -2.28 18.77
CA VAL A 87 -12.49 -1.00 19.03
C VAL A 87 -13.55 -0.77 17.95
N VAL A 88 -14.81 -0.65 18.38
CA VAL A 88 -15.92 -0.33 17.49
C VAL A 88 -16.32 1.13 17.71
N LEU A 89 -15.95 2.00 16.76
CA LEU A 89 -16.10 3.46 16.86
C LEU A 89 -17.31 3.95 16.06
N ASP A 90 -18.25 4.58 16.76
CA ASP A 90 -19.39 5.25 16.14
C ASP A 90 -18.94 6.57 15.48
N ARG A 91 -19.32 6.73 14.20
CA ARG A 91 -19.06 7.93 13.38
C ARG A 91 -20.36 8.62 12.94
N SER A 92 -21.49 8.32 13.59
CA SER A 92 -22.77 8.94 13.28
C SER A 92 -22.77 10.45 13.52
N GLY A 93 -23.69 11.18 12.93
CA GLY A 93 -23.75 12.64 13.03
C GLY A 93 -23.86 13.15 14.46
N SER A 94 -24.49 12.40 15.37
CA SER A 94 -24.60 12.75 16.80
C SER A 94 -23.23 12.77 17.52
N MET A 95 -22.21 12.11 16.98
CA MET A 95 -20.85 12.12 17.52
C MET A 95 -20.10 13.43 17.24
N SER A 96 -20.62 14.27 16.33
CA SER A 96 -20.10 15.62 16.09
C SER A 96 -20.60 16.64 17.12
N GLU A 97 -21.62 16.30 17.91
CA GLU A 97 -22.15 17.20 18.91
C GLU A 97 -21.12 17.49 20.03
N PRO A 98 -21.09 18.73 20.54
CA PRO A 98 -20.20 19.08 21.63
C PRO A 98 -20.55 18.32 22.90
N LEU A 99 -19.54 17.78 23.54
CA LEU A 99 -19.66 17.20 24.88
C LEU A 99 -19.41 18.30 25.92
N GLN A 100 -20.46 18.65 26.67
CA GLN A 100 -20.33 19.59 27.77
C GLN A 100 -19.66 18.89 28.95
N ASN A 101 -18.68 19.56 29.61
CA ASN A 101 -18.03 19.08 30.83
C ASN A 101 -17.08 17.85 30.70
N PHE A 102 -16.49 17.61 29.55
CA PHE A 102 -15.45 16.59 29.42
C PHE A 102 -14.18 16.94 30.22
N ASP A 103 -13.83 18.21 30.28
CA ASP A 103 -12.71 18.74 31.05
C ASP A 103 -13.30 19.67 32.14
N GLN A 104 -13.09 19.35 33.41
CA GLN A 104 -13.63 20.12 34.55
C GLN A 104 -12.97 21.50 34.71
N SER A 105 -12.11 21.92 33.82
CA SER A 105 -11.52 23.25 33.82
C SER A 105 -12.53 24.29 33.33
N VAL A 106 -12.74 25.33 34.10
CA VAL A 106 -13.76 26.41 33.93
C VAL A 106 -13.66 27.13 32.57
N ASN A 107 -12.57 26.92 31.81
CA ASN A 107 -12.29 27.54 30.52
C ASN A 107 -12.02 26.54 29.38
N ALA A 108 -12.37 25.26 29.55
CA ALA A 108 -12.13 24.25 28.48
C ALA A 108 -13.07 24.49 27.30
N LYS A 109 -12.51 24.54 26.10
CA LYS A 109 -13.26 24.62 24.87
C LYS A 109 -14.06 23.33 24.70
N PRO A 110 -15.38 23.40 24.39
CA PRO A 110 -16.16 22.19 24.18
C PRO A 110 -15.58 21.36 23.02
N ILE A 111 -15.33 20.08 23.28
CA ILE A 111 -14.86 19.14 22.27
C ILE A 111 -16.01 18.26 21.81
N SER A 112 -15.95 17.71 20.59
CA SER A 112 -16.97 16.80 20.11
C SER A 112 -16.92 15.44 20.81
N LYS A 113 -18.06 14.72 20.83
CA LYS A 113 -18.14 13.38 21.43
C LYS A 113 -17.12 12.43 20.80
N ILE A 114 -16.90 12.49 19.47
CA ILE A 114 -15.92 11.64 18.80
C ILE A 114 -14.49 12.00 19.20
N GLU A 115 -14.20 13.28 19.36
CA GLU A 115 -12.87 13.72 19.81
C GLU A 115 -12.58 13.30 21.26
N ALA A 116 -13.57 13.42 22.13
CA ALA A 116 -13.51 12.93 23.50
C ALA A 116 -13.25 11.40 23.54
N SER A 117 -14.02 10.64 22.74
CA SER A 117 -13.86 9.17 22.65
C SER A 117 -12.47 8.80 22.17
N ARG A 118 -11.95 9.47 21.13
CA ARG A 118 -10.58 9.25 20.66
C ARG A 118 -9.54 9.49 21.75
N LYS A 119 -9.65 10.60 22.45
CA LYS A 119 -8.71 10.97 23.53
C LYS A 119 -8.64 9.89 24.63
N VAL A 120 -9.80 9.37 25.02
CA VAL A 120 -9.88 8.30 26.02
C VAL A 120 -9.31 6.99 25.48
N LEU A 121 -9.66 6.61 24.23
CA LEU A 121 -9.20 5.37 23.60
C LEU A 121 -7.69 5.39 23.35
N LEU A 122 -7.13 6.51 22.90
CA LEU A 122 -5.68 6.64 22.72
C LEU A 122 -4.94 6.44 24.04
N LYS A 123 -5.41 7.07 25.15
CA LYS A 123 -4.86 6.85 26.47
C LYS A 123 -4.96 5.40 26.92
N PHE A 124 -6.12 4.77 26.72
CA PHE A 124 -6.34 3.37 27.02
C PHE A 124 -5.36 2.45 26.29
N MET A 125 -5.08 2.72 25.01
CA MET A 125 -4.10 1.96 24.22
C MET A 125 -2.67 2.17 24.70
N ASP A 126 -2.33 3.37 25.18
CA ASP A 126 -1.00 3.66 25.73
C ASP A 126 -0.73 2.91 27.03
N GLU A 127 -1.76 2.70 27.85
CA GLU A 127 -1.69 1.97 29.12
C GLU A 127 -1.60 0.44 28.93
N ARG A 128 -1.79 -0.08 27.70
CA ARG A 128 -1.83 -1.52 27.39
C ARG A 128 -0.82 -1.94 26.32
N PRO A 129 0.48 -1.96 26.67
CA PRO A 129 1.54 -2.19 25.69
C PRO A 129 1.61 -3.62 25.13
N ALA A 130 1.03 -4.61 25.81
CA ALA A 130 1.07 -6.02 25.39
C ALA A 130 -0.13 -6.43 24.53
N ASP A 131 -1.21 -5.61 24.50
CA ASP A 131 -2.44 -5.95 23.80
C ASP A 131 -2.37 -5.66 22.30
N THR A 132 -3.17 -6.39 21.54
CA THR A 132 -3.38 -6.15 20.10
C THR A 132 -4.68 -5.40 19.88
N PHE A 133 -4.68 -4.49 18.91
CA PHE A 133 -5.84 -3.64 18.64
C PHE A 133 -6.27 -3.73 17.18
N GLY A 134 -7.59 -3.91 16.99
CA GLY A 134 -8.27 -3.73 15.72
C GLY A 134 -9.25 -2.57 15.80
N VAL A 135 -9.56 -1.93 14.67
CA VAL A 135 -10.48 -0.79 14.63
C VAL A 135 -11.54 -0.97 13.57
N VAL A 136 -12.80 -0.98 14.00
CA VAL A 136 -13.98 -0.91 13.15
C VAL A 136 -14.65 0.45 13.37
N ALA A 137 -14.83 1.21 12.33
CA ALA A 137 -15.62 2.43 12.37
C ALA A 137 -16.97 2.21 11.66
N PHE A 138 -18.03 2.75 12.21
CA PHE A 138 -19.36 2.58 11.61
C PHE A 138 -20.20 3.84 11.65
N ASN A 139 -21.11 3.91 10.68
CA ASN A 139 -22.25 4.81 10.59
C ASN A 139 -23.42 4.02 9.98
N ALA A 140 -23.88 4.34 8.78
CA ALA A 140 -24.84 3.54 8.01
C ALA A 140 -24.28 2.16 7.60
N ALA A 141 -22.98 2.02 7.47
CA ALA A 141 -22.28 0.77 7.20
C ALA A 141 -20.97 0.69 8.01
N PRO A 142 -20.57 -0.49 8.50
CA PRO A 142 -19.29 -0.68 9.16
C PRO A 142 -18.16 -0.77 8.14
N ILE A 143 -17.00 -0.29 8.55
CA ILE A 143 -15.76 -0.35 7.78
C ILE A 143 -14.64 -0.82 8.72
N ARG A 144 -13.88 -1.82 8.29
CA ARG A 144 -12.66 -2.25 8.98
C ARG A 144 -11.55 -1.25 8.65
N VAL A 145 -11.18 -0.39 9.62
CA VAL A 145 -10.20 0.69 9.42
C VAL A 145 -8.79 0.21 9.67
N ALA A 146 -8.58 -0.61 10.69
CA ALA A 146 -7.31 -1.28 10.94
C ALA A 146 -7.54 -2.75 11.30
N PRO A 147 -6.72 -3.67 10.79
CA PRO A 147 -6.76 -5.07 11.19
C PRO A 147 -6.28 -5.22 12.64
N LEU A 148 -6.61 -6.35 13.26
CA LEU A 148 -6.07 -6.70 14.58
C LEU A 148 -4.55 -6.85 14.47
N SER A 149 -3.82 -6.02 15.19
CA SER A 149 -2.36 -5.92 15.09
C SER A 149 -1.73 -5.47 16.41
N ALA A 150 -0.52 -5.92 16.66
CA ALA A 150 0.32 -5.40 17.73
C ALA A 150 0.93 -4.02 17.39
N ASP A 151 0.76 -3.55 16.16
CA ASP A 151 1.16 -2.20 15.73
C ASP A 151 0.13 -1.18 16.21
N ARG A 152 0.41 -0.60 17.39
CA ARG A 152 -0.45 0.42 18.00
C ARG A 152 -0.51 1.71 17.21
N GLU A 153 0.56 2.07 16.53
CA GLU A 153 0.58 3.31 15.75
C GLU A 153 -0.38 3.21 14.56
N LEU A 154 -0.49 2.02 13.95
CA LEU A 154 -1.51 1.74 12.94
C LEU A 154 -2.93 1.92 13.51
N ALA A 155 -3.23 1.35 14.66
CA ALA A 155 -4.55 1.45 15.29
C ALA A 155 -4.86 2.89 15.74
N LYS A 156 -3.89 3.63 16.27
CA LYS A 156 -4.03 5.05 16.61
C LYS A 156 -4.30 5.91 15.37
N ALA A 157 -3.53 5.70 14.30
CA ALA A 157 -3.74 6.40 13.04
C ALA A 157 -5.13 6.12 12.45
N ALA A 158 -5.59 4.87 12.53
CA ALA A 158 -6.93 4.47 12.12
C ALA A 158 -8.02 5.20 12.91
N MET A 159 -7.87 5.31 14.23
CA MET A 159 -8.82 6.06 15.05
C MET A 159 -8.81 7.56 14.76
N LEU A 160 -7.63 8.13 14.49
CA LEU A 160 -7.51 9.55 14.14
C LEU A 160 -8.12 9.86 12.77
N SER A 161 -8.06 8.93 11.82
CA SER A 161 -8.65 9.07 10.47
C SER A 161 -10.18 8.95 10.45
N ALA A 162 -10.76 8.33 11.49
CA ALA A 162 -12.20 8.10 11.57
C ALA A 162 -12.96 9.38 11.97
N GLU A 163 -13.25 10.26 11.03
CA GLU A 163 -14.04 11.48 11.26
C GLU A 163 -15.54 11.17 11.40
N ALA A 164 -16.26 11.97 12.19
CA ALA A 164 -17.71 11.87 12.26
C ALA A 164 -18.32 12.29 10.92
N ASN A 165 -19.30 11.52 10.46
CA ASN A 165 -20.01 11.79 9.21
C ASN A 165 -21.48 12.11 9.51
N SER A 166 -22.06 13.04 8.77
CA SER A 166 -23.45 13.53 8.94
C SER A 166 -24.54 12.50 8.56
N SER A 167 -24.19 11.22 8.40
CA SER A 167 -25.15 10.14 8.17
C SER A 167 -26.02 9.91 9.42
N GLY A 168 -27.33 9.99 9.24
CA GLY A 168 -28.31 9.82 10.32
C GLY A 168 -28.61 8.37 10.70
N PHE A 169 -27.98 7.38 10.07
CA PHE A 169 -28.19 5.95 10.33
C PHE A 169 -27.00 5.35 11.08
N THR A 170 -27.32 4.45 12.03
CA THR A 170 -26.33 3.77 12.87
C THR A 170 -26.53 2.27 12.79
N ALA A 171 -25.63 1.56 12.08
CA ALA A 171 -25.71 0.12 11.88
C ALA A 171 -24.87 -0.66 12.91
N LEU A 172 -25.16 -0.49 14.21
CA LEU A 172 -24.42 -1.10 15.33
C LEU A 172 -24.33 -2.62 15.21
N ASN A 173 -25.43 -3.31 14.89
CA ASN A 173 -25.44 -4.77 14.81
C ASN A 173 -24.45 -5.31 13.79
N ARG A 174 -24.33 -4.65 12.61
CA ARG A 174 -23.37 -5.02 11.57
C ARG A 174 -21.94 -4.71 11.99
N ALA A 175 -21.75 -3.63 12.74
CA ALA A 175 -20.43 -3.26 13.24
C ALA A 175 -19.92 -4.26 14.29
N LEU A 176 -20.79 -4.69 15.20
CA LEU A 176 -20.46 -5.74 16.18
C LEU A 176 -20.18 -7.07 15.49
N ALA A 177 -20.99 -7.49 14.52
CA ALA A 177 -20.73 -8.70 13.76
C ALA A 177 -19.37 -8.64 13.08
N MET A 178 -19.03 -7.53 12.41
CA MET A 178 -17.71 -7.32 11.80
C MET A 178 -16.56 -7.32 12.81
N GLY A 179 -16.79 -6.82 14.02
CA GLY A 179 -15.81 -6.84 15.09
C GLY A 179 -15.56 -8.24 15.66
N LEU A 180 -16.53 -9.13 15.61
CA LEU A 180 -16.39 -10.52 16.04
C LEU A 180 -15.74 -11.42 14.98
N ASP A 181 -15.66 -10.96 13.74
CA ASP A 181 -15.05 -11.66 12.60
C ASP A 181 -13.56 -11.26 12.39
N TYR A 182 -12.88 -10.80 13.44
CA TYR A 182 -11.45 -10.44 13.37
C TYR A 182 -10.52 -11.62 13.52
#